data_155dcd029cb99a8d080d3f3d2349620b
#
_entry.id   155dcd029cb99a8d080d3f3d2349620b
#
_cell.length_a   1.000
_cell.length_b   1.000
_cell.length_c   1.000
_cell.angle_alpha   90.00
_cell.angle_beta   90.00
_cell.angle_gamma   90.00
#
_symmetry.space_group_name_H-M   'P 1'
#
loop_
_entity.id
_entity.type
_entity.pdbx_description
1 polymer ?
#
loop_
_entity_poly.entity_id
_entity_poly.type
_entity_poly.pdbx_seq_one_letter_code
_entity_poly.pdbx_strand_id
1 'polypeptide(L)'
;MTRLFYTVPKTLILAGMLFAIFVTSGVQAGEWGPYESEGTVLSILVDQGLILLDHEPIRAPGYLMGKMEMPFSVAEPALINGLKAGDRIHFRVSEEKKSRIVEIRKLPK
;
A
#
# COMPACT_ATOMS: atom_id res chain seq x y z
N MET A 1 46.06 -3.12 27.47
CA MET A 1 45.48 -2.99 27.39
C MET A 1 44.64 -3.05 27.11
N THR A 2 44.95 -3.17 27.11
CA THR A 2 43.98 -3.17 26.82
C THR A 2 43.39 -3.30 26.15
N ARG A 3 43.35 -3.34 26.11
CA ARG A 3 42.55 -3.41 25.47
C ARG A 3 41.89 -3.79 24.84
N LEU A 4 41.87 -3.91 24.77
CA LEU A 4 41.05 -4.17 24.16
C LEU A 4 40.36 -4.47 23.71
N PHE A 5 40.27 -4.61 23.95
CA PHE A 5 39.41 -4.70 23.55
C PHE A 5 38.76 -4.66 23.00
N TYR A 6 39.01 -4.65 23.12
CA TYR A 6 38.23 -4.40 22.67
C TYR A 6 37.57 -4.27 22.09
N THR A 7 37.66 -4.25 22.15
CA THR A 7 37.11 -3.96 21.80
C THR A 7 36.19 -4.28 21.39
N VAL A 8 36.13 -4.60 21.23
CA VAL A 8 35.31 -4.83 21.04
C VAL A 8 34.20 -4.94 20.80
N PRO A 9 33.92 -5.13 20.80
CA PRO A 9 32.60 -5.38 20.77
C PRO A 9 31.85 -4.63 19.84
N LYS A 10 32.29 -3.81 19.39
CA LYS A 10 31.69 -3.02 18.48
C LYS A 10 31.06 -3.74 17.44
N THR A 11 31.55 -4.68 17.10
CA THR A 11 31.04 -5.40 16.03
C THR A 11 29.67 -5.84 16.15
N LEU A 12 29.31 -6.06 17.29
CA LEU A 12 28.03 -6.47 17.51
C LEU A 12 27.06 -5.63 16.92
N ILE A 13 27.28 -4.49 16.89
CA ILE A 13 26.37 -3.55 16.40
C ILE A 13 25.86 -3.90 15.08
N LEU A 14 26.67 -4.38 14.27
CA LEU A 14 26.26 -4.69 13.00
C LEU A 14 25.15 -5.59 12.92
N ALA A 15 25.15 -6.52 13.70
CA ALA A 15 24.15 -7.49 13.68
C ALA A 15 22.82 -6.84 13.76
N GLY A 16 22.76 -5.84 14.52
CA GLY A 16 21.50 -5.20 14.71
C GLY A 16 20.94 -4.62 13.48
N MET A 17 21.73 -4.20 12.62
CA MET A 17 21.23 -3.58 11.47
C MET A 17 20.51 -4.48 10.58
N LEU A 18 20.94 -5.67 10.52
CA LEU A 18 20.31 -6.57 9.65
C LEU A 18 18.87 -6.80 9.95
N PHE A 19 18.53 -6.63 11.16
CA PHE A 19 17.18 -6.81 11.52
C PHE A 19 16.25 -5.99 10.72
N ALA A 20 16.59 -4.82 10.53
CA ALA A 20 15.71 -3.91 9.88
C ALA A 20 15.25 -4.45 8.57
N ILE A 21 16.06 -5.15 7.93
CA ILE A 21 15.73 -5.65 6.66
C ILE A 21 14.65 -6.69 6.67
N PHE A 22 14.66 -7.50 7.64
CA PHE A 22 13.69 -8.52 7.74
C PHE A 22 12.31 -7.97 7.82
N VAL A 23 12.20 -6.92 8.53
CA VAL A 23 10.94 -6.34 8.76
C VAL A 23 10.21 -6.05 7.49
N THR A 24 10.90 -5.51 6.55
CA THR A 24 10.22 -5.11 5.35
C THR A 24 9.92 -6.28 4.46
N SER A 25 10.66 -7.32 4.57
CA SER A 25 10.45 -8.39 3.64
C SER A 25 9.18 -9.17 3.87
N GLY A 26 8.49 -8.90 4.94
CA GLY A 26 7.28 -9.63 5.19
C GLY A 26 6.08 -9.15 4.41
N VAL A 27 6.16 -8.00 3.81
CA VAL A 27 5.03 -7.46 3.10
C VAL A 27 4.93 -8.03 1.72
N GLN A 28 3.77 -8.54 1.37
CA GLN A 28 3.57 -9.11 0.06
C GLN A 28 2.36 -8.52 -0.62
N ALA A 29 2.53 -8.24 -1.89
CA ALA A 29 1.44 -7.69 -2.67
C ALA A 29 0.28 -8.67 -2.67
N GLY A 30 -0.90 -8.17 -2.59
CA GLY A 30 -2.09 -9.01 -2.63
C GLY A 30 -2.53 -9.57 -1.31
N GLU A 31 -1.72 -9.39 -0.29
CA GLU A 31 -2.08 -9.89 1.03
C GLU A 31 -2.44 -8.75 1.95
N TRP A 32 -3.44 -8.01 1.57
CA TRP A 32 -3.86 -6.86 2.34
C TRP A 32 -4.96 -7.25 3.31
N GLY A 33 -5.15 -6.44 4.32
CA GLY A 33 -6.20 -6.67 5.30
C GLY A 33 -7.58 -6.40 4.73
N PRO A 34 -8.61 -6.49 5.55
CA PRO A 34 -9.97 -6.24 5.08
C PRO A 34 -10.11 -4.80 4.60
N TYR A 35 -10.93 -4.60 3.58
CA TYR A 35 -11.20 -3.31 2.97
C TYR A 35 -10.00 -2.70 2.24
N GLU A 36 -8.94 -3.46 2.07
CA GLU A 36 -7.73 -2.97 1.41
C GLU A 36 -7.43 -3.80 0.19
N SER A 37 -6.82 -3.20 -0.81
CA SER A 37 -6.36 -3.93 -1.97
C SER A 37 -5.34 -3.08 -2.72
N GLU A 38 -4.93 -3.56 -3.88
CA GLU A 38 -4.04 -2.80 -4.74
C GLU A 38 -4.57 -2.83 -6.15
N GLY A 39 -4.09 -1.94 -6.96
CA GLY A 39 -4.53 -1.91 -8.34
C GLY A 39 -3.68 -0.97 -9.16
N THR A 40 -4.00 -0.94 -10.45
CA THR A 40 -3.33 -0.05 -11.39
C THR A 40 -4.31 1.03 -11.80
N VAL A 41 -3.86 2.27 -11.78
CA VAL A 41 -4.67 3.39 -12.20
C VAL A 41 -4.81 3.35 -13.72
N LEU A 42 -6.04 3.33 -14.20
CA LEU A 42 -6.31 3.34 -15.63
C LEU A 42 -6.62 4.74 -16.11
N SER A 43 -7.37 5.50 -15.35
CA SER A 43 -7.64 6.89 -15.67
C SER A 43 -8.14 7.63 -14.44
N ILE A 44 -8.08 8.95 -14.49
CA ILE A 44 -8.51 9.79 -13.38
C ILE A 44 -9.44 10.86 -13.92
N LEU A 45 -10.62 10.94 -13.31
CA LEU A 45 -11.61 11.93 -13.70
C LEU A 45 -11.69 12.94 -12.57
N VAL A 46 -10.74 13.84 -12.56
CA VAL A 46 -10.56 14.79 -11.48
C VAL A 46 -11.83 15.60 -11.17
N ASP A 47 -12.47 16.08 -12.20
CA ASP A 47 -13.68 16.90 -12.01
C ASP A 47 -14.83 16.15 -11.35
N GLN A 48 -14.83 14.85 -11.48
CA GLN A 48 -15.89 14.03 -10.92
C GLN A 48 -15.49 13.33 -9.64
N GLY A 49 -14.23 13.49 -9.25
CA GLY A 49 -13.75 12.80 -8.05
C GLY A 49 -13.73 11.30 -8.21
N LEU A 50 -13.46 10.81 -9.41
CA LEU A 50 -13.45 9.38 -9.70
C LEU A 50 -12.09 8.93 -10.20
N ILE A 51 -11.78 7.68 -9.91
CA ILE A 51 -10.57 7.07 -10.41
C ILE A 51 -10.96 5.68 -10.91
N LEU A 52 -10.52 5.36 -12.12
CA LEU A 52 -10.80 4.05 -12.69
C LEU A 52 -9.62 3.15 -12.40
N LEU A 53 -9.87 2.04 -11.76
CA LEU A 53 -8.84 1.11 -11.34
C LEU A 53 -9.05 -0.30 -11.90
N ASP A 54 -7.95 -0.96 -12.19
CA ASP A 54 -7.95 -2.39 -12.43
C ASP A 54 -7.42 -2.95 -11.12
N HIS A 55 -8.30 -3.44 -10.27
CA HIS A 55 -7.93 -3.79 -8.90
C HIS A 55 -7.96 -5.28 -8.61
N GLU A 56 -7.16 -5.67 -7.63
CA GLU A 56 -7.16 -7.03 -7.12
C GLU A 56 -8.36 -7.21 -6.19
N PRO A 57 -8.67 -8.44 -5.78
CA PRO A 57 -9.85 -8.65 -4.94
C PRO A 57 -9.82 -7.82 -3.68
N ILE A 58 -11.00 -7.38 -3.27
CA ILE A 58 -11.18 -6.65 -2.02
C ILE A 58 -12.01 -7.54 -1.10
N ARG A 59 -11.50 -7.80 0.09
CA ARG A 59 -12.16 -8.66 1.04
C ARG A 59 -12.60 -7.88 2.27
N ALA A 60 -13.75 -8.25 2.80
CA ALA A 60 -14.26 -7.67 4.03
C ALA A 60 -15.18 -8.70 4.66
N PRO A 61 -15.50 -8.58 5.94
CA PRO A 61 -16.41 -9.53 6.56
C PRO A 61 -17.71 -9.66 5.78
N GLY A 62 -17.99 -10.86 5.32
CA GLY A 62 -19.22 -11.11 4.57
C GLY A 62 -19.25 -10.52 3.17
N TYR A 63 -18.10 -10.12 2.63
CA TYR A 63 -18.06 -9.44 1.36
C TYR A 63 -16.79 -9.78 0.60
N LEU A 64 -16.94 -10.00 -0.69
CA LEU A 64 -15.78 -10.22 -1.55
C LEU A 64 -16.06 -9.59 -2.90
N MET A 65 -15.19 -8.69 -3.33
CA MET A 65 -15.26 -8.14 -4.66
C MET A 65 -14.07 -8.68 -5.43
N GLY A 66 -14.31 -9.40 -6.52
CA GLY A 66 -13.23 -10.00 -7.27
C GLY A 66 -12.44 -8.99 -8.08
N LYS A 67 -11.37 -9.46 -8.69
CA LYS A 67 -10.55 -8.62 -9.53
C LYS A 67 -11.36 -8.11 -10.71
N MET A 68 -11.34 -6.81 -10.94
CA MET A 68 -12.09 -6.21 -12.03
C MET A 68 -11.69 -4.76 -12.24
N GLU A 69 -12.12 -4.19 -13.36
CA GLU A 69 -11.93 -2.77 -13.62
C GLU A 69 -13.21 -2.08 -13.23
N MET A 70 -13.12 -1.04 -12.44
CA MET A 70 -14.29 -0.27 -12.07
C MET A 70 -13.91 1.11 -11.56
N PRO A 71 -14.85 2.05 -11.61
CA PRO A 71 -14.59 3.37 -11.07
C PRO A 71 -14.83 3.39 -9.56
N PHE A 72 -14.02 4.18 -8.87
CA PHE A 72 -14.19 4.40 -7.44
C PHE A 72 -14.28 5.90 -7.22
N SER A 73 -15.12 6.31 -6.26
CA SER A 73 -15.09 7.70 -5.84
C SER A 73 -14.00 7.83 -4.78
N VAL A 74 -13.55 9.05 -4.52
CA VAL A 74 -12.57 9.28 -3.46
C VAL A 74 -13.21 10.14 -2.39
N ALA A 75 -12.89 9.86 -1.14
CA ALA A 75 -13.45 10.61 -0.03
C ALA A 75 -12.98 12.05 -0.04
N GLU A 76 -11.75 12.29 -0.49
CA GLU A 76 -11.18 13.61 -0.58
C GLU A 76 -10.42 13.77 -1.88
N PRO A 77 -10.62 14.87 -2.57
CA PRO A 77 -9.93 15.09 -3.85
C PRO A 77 -8.41 15.01 -3.74
N ALA A 78 -7.85 15.36 -2.60
CA ALA A 78 -6.41 15.33 -2.43
C ALA A 78 -5.83 13.93 -2.59
N LEU A 79 -6.65 12.90 -2.40
CA LEU A 79 -6.16 11.54 -2.50
C LEU A 79 -5.63 11.19 -3.89
N ILE A 80 -6.15 11.84 -4.91
CA ILE A 80 -5.72 11.51 -6.27
C ILE A 80 -4.70 12.49 -6.82
N ASN A 81 -4.25 13.42 -6.01
CA ASN A 81 -3.23 14.35 -6.45
C ASN A 81 -1.91 13.59 -6.72
N GLY A 82 -1.34 13.86 -7.86
CA GLY A 82 -0.06 13.23 -8.19
C GLY A 82 -0.15 11.84 -8.77
N LEU A 83 -1.35 11.30 -8.89
CA LEU A 83 -1.52 10.00 -9.52
C LEU A 83 -1.69 10.16 -11.02
N LYS A 84 -1.30 9.14 -11.76
CA LYS A 84 -1.50 9.14 -13.20
C LYS A 84 -1.71 7.72 -13.68
N ALA A 85 -2.17 7.58 -14.90
CA ALA A 85 -2.41 6.27 -15.49
C ALA A 85 -1.13 5.45 -15.45
N GLY A 86 -1.25 4.20 -15.10
CA GLY A 86 -0.12 3.31 -14.99
C GLY A 86 0.45 3.18 -13.59
N ASP A 87 0.07 4.08 -12.67
CA ASP A 87 0.57 3.98 -11.31
C ASP A 87 -0.04 2.79 -10.60
N ARG A 88 0.77 2.12 -9.80
CA ARG A 88 0.28 1.05 -8.94
C ARG A 88 0.04 1.65 -7.58
N ILE A 89 -1.07 1.32 -6.99
CA ILE A 89 -1.43 1.89 -5.69
C ILE A 89 -1.98 0.83 -4.75
N HIS A 90 -1.77 1.07 -3.47
CA HIS A 90 -2.47 0.38 -2.41
C HIS A 90 -3.57 1.33 -1.97
N PHE A 91 -4.76 0.82 -1.74
CA PHE A 91 -5.86 1.67 -1.33
C PHE A 91 -6.74 0.97 -0.32
N ARG A 92 -7.51 1.77 0.41
CA ARG A 92 -8.48 1.25 1.35
C ARG A 92 -9.82 1.89 1.04
N VAL A 93 -10.88 1.08 1.09
CA VAL A 93 -12.22 1.57 0.82
C VAL A 93 -13.00 1.75 2.10
N SER A 94 -14.06 2.56 2.02
CA SER A 94 -14.92 2.80 3.15
C SER A 94 -15.68 1.53 3.53
N GLU A 95 -15.87 1.31 4.82
CA GLU A 95 -16.64 0.16 5.28
C GLU A 95 -18.10 0.35 4.94
N GLU A 96 -18.56 1.57 4.88
CA GLU A 96 -19.96 1.86 4.56
C GLU A 96 -20.22 1.84 3.07
N LYS A 97 -19.30 2.38 2.28
CA LYS A 97 -19.48 2.40 0.84
C LYS A 97 -18.22 1.88 0.19
N LYS A 98 -18.26 0.64 -0.22
CA LYS A 98 -17.07 -0.06 -0.70
C LYS A 98 -16.57 0.41 -2.06
N SER A 99 -17.28 1.30 -2.71
CA SER A 99 -16.80 1.90 -3.94
C SER A 99 -16.18 3.27 -3.70
N ARG A 100 -16.00 3.65 -2.44
CA ARG A 100 -15.36 4.93 -2.10
C ARG A 100 -14.02 4.67 -1.45
N ILE A 101 -12.98 5.27 -2.00
CA ILE A 101 -11.64 5.11 -1.47
C ILE A 101 -11.38 6.17 -0.41
N VAL A 102 -10.87 5.74 0.74
CA VAL A 102 -10.55 6.63 1.85
C VAL A 102 -9.06 6.82 2.06
N GLU A 103 -8.22 5.95 1.51
CA GLU A 103 -6.78 6.10 1.59
C GLU A 103 -6.14 5.58 0.32
N ILE A 104 -5.07 6.21 -0.12
CA ILE A 104 -4.30 5.76 -1.27
C ILE A 104 -2.82 5.93 -0.97
N ARG A 105 -2.03 4.94 -1.34
CA ARG A 105 -0.58 5.03 -1.24
C ARG A 105 0.02 4.48 -2.52
N LYS A 106 0.90 5.25 -3.15
CA LYS A 106 1.57 4.80 -4.35
C LYS A 106 2.54 3.69 -4.02
N LEU A 107 2.55 2.67 -4.83
CA LEU A 107 3.48 1.57 -4.66
C LEU A 107 4.66 1.75 -5.61
N PRO A 108 5.83 1.23 -5.25
CA PRO A 108 6.98 1.31 -6.14
C PRO A 108 6.73 0.43 -7.36
N LYS A 109 7.33 0.80 -8.44
CA LYS A 109 7.20 0.05 -9.67
C LYS A 109 8.12 -1.14 -9.74
#